data_3dbc00639d5627b5c360f9472fc9af4f
#
_entry.id   3dbc00639d5627b5c360f9472fc9af4f
#
_cell.length_a   1.000
_cell.length_b   1.000
_cell.length_c   1.000
_cell.angle_alpha   90.00
_cell.angle_beta   90.00
_cell.angle_gamma   90.00
#
_symmetry.space_group_name_H-M   'P 1'
#
loop_
_entity.id
_entity.type
_entity.pdbx_description
1 polymer ?
#
loop_
_entity_poly.entity_id
_entity_poly.type
_entity_poly.pdbx_seq_one_letter_code
_entity_poly.pdbx_strand_id
1 'polypeptide(L)'
;MRLLTSLLLLVIAIGCNSTKNATTGPKALNGTWVPVKQELGGTALPAAAFEKQQLIISDSKYTVIAESVDKGEVVYNGNKMDIYGKDGVNTGKHFTAIYKYENGQLTICYNLKGDSYPDVFDTKGKPLFFLSVFKKG
;
A
#
# COMPACT_ATOMS: atom_id res chain seq x y z
N MET A 1 -61.41 -14.14 36.10
CA MET A 1 -60.09 -13.56 36.28
C MET A 1 -59.14 -14.26 35.32
N ARG A 2 -58.82 -13.62 34.22
CA ARG A 2 -57.86 -14.15 33.26
C ARG A 2 -56.71 -13.15 33.19
N LEU A 3 -55.56 -13.57 33.72
CA LEU A 3 -54.30 -12.82 33.59
C LEU A 3 -53.73 -13.05 32.17
N LEU A 4 -53.69 -12.01 31.37
CA LEU A 4 -52.92 -11.96 30.12
C LEU A 4 -51.51 -11.49 30.45
N THR A 5 -50.57 -12.41 30.46
CA THR A 5 -49.15 -12.14 30.49
C THR A 5 -48.69 -11.77 29.07
N SER A 6 -48.46 -10.48 28.84
CA SER A 6 -47.89 -9.97 27.62
C SER A 6 -46.38 -10.25 27.63
N LEU A 7 -45.92 -11.17 26.76
CA LEU A 7 -44.51 -11.46 26.55
C LEU A 7 -43.93 -10.42 25.59
N LEU A 8 -43.21 -9.47 26.14
CA LEU A 8 -42.45 -8.45 25.38
C LEU A 8 -41.21 -9.08 24.77
N LEU A 9 -41.25 -9.38 23.48
CA LEU A 9 -40.08 -9.88 22.74
C LEU A 9 -39.14 -8.70 22.50
N LEU A 10 -38.03 -8.63 23.24
CA LEU A 10 -36.94 -7.67 23.02
C LEU A 10 -36.06 -8.17 21.87
N VAL A 11 -36.27 -7.62 20.68
CA VAL A 11 -35.41 -7.89 19.53
C VAL A 11 -34.14 -7.05 19.72
N ILE A 12 -33.04 -7.70 20.15
CA ILE A 12 -31.71 -7.09 20.17
C ILE A 12 -31.20 -7.13 18.75
N ALA A 13 -31.29 -6.01 18.04
CA ALA A 13 -30.60 -5.83 16.79
C ALA A 13 -29.10 -5.69 17.09
N ILE A 14 -28.35 -6.78 16.88
CA ILE A 14 -26.91 -6.75 16.89
C ILE A 14 -26.48 -6.06 15.59
N GLY A 15 -26.29 -4.76 15.65
CA GLY A 15 -25.68 -3.97 14.58
C GLY A 15 -24.23 -4.41 14.43
N CYS A 16 -23.92 -5.20 13.40
CA CYS A 16 -22.54 -5.41 12.98
C CYS A 16 -21.98 -4.08 12.45
N ASN A 17 -21.37 -3.31 13.32
CA ASN A 17 -20.53 -2.20 12.90
C ASN A 17 -19.26 -2.80 12.29
N SER A 18 -19.29 -3.01 10.98
CA SER A 18 -18.07 -3.23 10.20
C SER A 18 -17.33 -1.91 10.11
N THR A 19 -16.59 -1.56 11.13
CA THR A 19 -15.58 -0.51 11.04
C THR A 19 -14.48 -1.04 10.12
N LYS A 20 -14.52 -0.63 8.86
CA LYS A 20 -13.41 -0.83 7.92
C LYS A 20 -12.27 0.09 8.35
N ASN A 21 -11.48 -0.35 9.31
CA ASN A 21 -10.22 0.30 9.64
C ASN A 21 -9.16 -0.15 8.62
N ALA A 22 -9.20 0.40 7.41
CA ALA A 22 -8.26 0.14 6.33
C ALA A 22 -7.08 1.12 6.37
N THR A 23 -6.42 1.30 7.54
CA THR A 23 -5.37 2.30 7.69
C THR A 23 -3.99 1.71 7.93
N THR A 24 -3.89 0.48 8.43
CA THR A 24 -2.62 -0.14 8.79
C THR A 24 -2.37 -1.34 7.89
N GLY A 25 -1.18 -1.38 7.29
CA GLY A 25 -0.75 -2.50 6.46
C GLY A 25 -0.38 -3.74 7.29
N PRO A 26 -0.14 -4.88 6.62
CA PRO A 26 0.36 -6.08 7.28
C PRO A 26 1.67 -5.80 7.99
N LYS A 27 1.81 -6.27 9.24
CA LYS A 27 3.05 -6.12 10.01
C LYS A 27 4.26 -6.74 9.32
N ALA A 28 4.06 -7.75 8.47
CA ALA A 28 5.11 -8.36 7.67
C ALA A 28 5.82 -7.39 6.72
N LEU A 29 5.17 -6.28 6.36
CA LEU A 29 5.77 -5.25 5.51
C LEU A 29 6.64 -4.27 6.29
N ASN A 30 6.55 -4.23 7.62
CA ASN A 30 7.38 -3.34 8.43
C ASN A 30 8.86 -3.71 8.31
N GLY A 31 9.69 -2.71 8.20
CA GLY A 31 11.14 -2.86 8.13
C GLY A 31 11.77 -2.07 7.00
N THR A 32 13.04 -2.37 6.75
CA THR A 32 13.82 -1.77 5.68
C THR A 32 13.89 -2.71 4.49
N TRP A 33 13.63 -2.18 3.32
CA TRP A 33 13.61 -2.89 2.06
C TRP A 33 14.60 -2.27 1.09
N VAL A 34 15.33 -3.11 0.36
CA VAL A 34 16.25 -2.66 -0.67
C VAL A 34 15.78 -3.16 -2.03
N PRO A 35 15.72 -2.30 -3.05
CA PRO A 35 15.27 -2.71 -4.38
C PRO A 35 16.30 -3.63 -5.03
N VAL A 36 15.80 -4.67 -5.70
CA VAL A 36 16.60 -5.62 -6.48
C VAL A 36 16.28 -5.55 -7.96
N LYS A 37 15.13 -4.97 -8.31
CA LYS A 37 14.69 -4.74 -9.69
C LYS A 37 13.75 -3.56 -9.72
N GLN A 38 13.91 -2.71 -10.73
CA GLN A 38 12.96 -1.64 -11.02
C GLN A 38 12.68 -1.55 -12.52
N GLU A 39 11.46 -1.16 -12.86
CA GLU A 39 10.97 -1.05 -14.23
C GLU A 39 10.00 0.13 -14.34
N LEU A 40 10.16 0.95 -15.34
CA LEU A 40 9.28 2.09 -15.62
C LEU A 40 8.79 2.03 -17.06
N GLY A 41 7.47 1.99 -17.26
CA GLY A 41 6.87 2.03 -18.60
C GLY A 41 7.33 0.90 -19.51
N GLY A 42 7.57 -0.29 -18.97
CA GLY A 42 8.04 -1.46 -19.72
C GLY A 42 9.56 -1.54 -19.89
N THR A 43 10.32 -0.57 -19.37
CA THR A 43 11.78 -0.51 -19.49
C THR A 43 12.43 -0.81 -18.14
N ALA A 44 13.29 -1.83 -18.09
CA ALA A 44 14.08 -2.13 -16.90
C ALA A 44 15.09 -1.03 -16.63
N LEU A 45 15.18 -0.58 -15.38
CA LEU A 45 16.18 0.39 -14.95
C LEU A 45 17.50 -0.32 -14.60
N PRO A 46 18.64 0.30 -14.89
CA PRO A 46 19.92 -0.25 -14.50
C PRO A 46 20.09 -0.24 -12.97
N ALA A 47 20.85 -1.18 -12.42
CA ALA A 47 21.10 -1.26 -10.98
C ALA A 47 21.62 0.06 -10.38
N ALA A 48 22.47 0.78 -11.11
CA ALA A 48 22.98 2.08 -10.67
C ALA A 48 21.89 3.11 -10.37
N ALA A 49 20.70 2.98 -10.96
CA ALA A 49 19.57 3.89 -10.71
C ALA A 49 18.92 3.67 -9.33
N PHE A 50 19.09 2.49 -8.73
CA PHE A 50 18.38 2.17 -7.48
C PHE A 50 19.21 1.44 -6.41
N GLU A 51 20.47 1.10 -6.68
CA GLU A 51 21.30 0.31 -5.74
C GLU A 51 21.50 0.97 -4.37
N LYS A 52 21.37 2.30 -4.30
CA LYS A 52 21.50 3.07 -3.05
C LYS A 52 20.16 3.45 -2.42
N GLN A 53 19.05 2.99 -3.00
CA GLN A 53 17.73 3.30 -2.47
C GLN A 53 17.37 2.37 -1.32
N GLN A 54 16.60 2.90 -0.37
CA GLN A 54 15.95 2.12 0.69
C GLN A 54 14.49 2.58 0.82
N LEU A 55 13.62 1.62 1.06
CA LEU A 55 12.23 1.86 1.45
C LEU A 55 12.05 1.37 2.89
N ILE A 56 11.65 2.24 3.78
CA ILE A 56 11.33 1.90 5.16
C ILE A 56 9.82 1.99 5.33
N ILE A 57 9.22 0.91 5.79
CA ILE A 57 7.80 0.84 6.11
C ILE A 57 7.65 0.68 7.62
N SER A 58 6.84 1.52 8.22
CA SER A 58 6.47 1.46 9.63
C SER A 58 4.97 1.70 9.77
N ASP A 59 4.20 0.62 9.86
CA ASP A 59 2.74 0.61 9.88
C ASP A 59 2.15 1.36 8.67
N SER A 60 1.51 2.51 8.88
CA SER A 60 0.91 3.34 7.84
C SER A 60 1.86 4.39 7.26
N LYS A 61 3.15 4.36 7.60
CA LYS A 61 4.13 5.36 7.17
C LYS A 61 5.21 4.73 6.30
N TYR A 62 5.68 5.51 5.34
CA TYR A 62 6.84 5.13 4.53
C TYR A 62 7.92 6.21 4.55
N THR A 63 9.14 5.78 4.34
CA THR A 63 10.29 6.64 4.05
C THR A 63 11.06 6.03 2.90
N VAL A 64 11.30 6.80 1.85
CA VAL A 64 12.23 6.45 0.77
C VAL A 64 13.49 7.26 0.94
N ILE A 65 14.62 6.57 1.05
CA ILE A 65 15.94 7.17 1.11
C ILE A 65 16.62 6.89 -0.23
N ALA A 66 17.02 7.97 -0.91
CA ALA A 66 17.77 7.95 -2.16
C ALA A 66 18.78 9.09 -2.10
N GLU A 67 18.94 9.87 -3.16
CA GLU A 67 19.70 11.14 -3.10
C GLU A 67 19.03 12.18 -2.20
N SER A 68 17.71 12.07 -2.07
CA SER A 68 16.89 12.84 -1.13
C SER A 68 16.02 11.91 -0.31
N VAL A 69 15.40 12.43 0.74
CA VAL A 69 14.47 11.69 1.59
C VAL A 69 13.05 12.10 1.27
N ASP A 70 12.19 11.11 1.01
CA ASP A 70 10.76 11.29 0.78
C ASP A 70 9.97 10.49 1.81
N LYS A 71 8.98 11.12 2.43
CA LYS A 71 8.17 10.52 3.49
C LYS A 71 6.69 10.74 3.23
N GLY A 72 5.90 9.81 3.69
CA GLY A 72 4.46 9.95 3.61
C GLY A 72 3.70 8.85 4.34
N GLU A 73 2.47 8.71 3.94
CA GLU A 73 1.52 7.77 4.51
C GLU A 73 0.99 6.81 3.46
N VAL A 74 0.65 5.61 3.89
CA VAL A 74 0.04 4.59 3.06
C VAL A 74 -1.26 4.14 3.70
N VAL A 75 -2.32 4.11 2.92
CA VAL A 75 -3.59 3.50 3.28
C VAL A 75 -3.70 2.18 2.52
N TYR A 76 -3.89 1.08 3.26
CA TYR A 76 -4.01 -0.26 2.68
C TYR A 76 -5.46 -0.70 2.60
N ASN A 77 -5.82 -1.35 1.49
CA ASN A 77 -7.10 -2.01 1.31
C ASN A 77 -6.87 -3.31 0.54
N GLY A 78 -6.80 -4.44 1.26
CA GLY A 78 -6.34 -5.70 0.67
C GLY A 78 -4.93 -5.55 0.12
N ASN A 79 -4.72 -5.85 -1.15
CA ASN A 79 -3.44 -5.65 -1.83
C ASN A 79 -3.28 -4.26 -2.46
N LYS A 80 -4.24 -3.36 -2.28
CA LYS A 80 -4.20 -2.00 -2.81
C LYS A 80 -3.58 -1.03 -1.82
N MET A 81 -2.86 -0.07 -2.35
CA MET A 81 -2.21 0.98 -1.57
C MET A 81 -2.59 2.34 -2.15
N ASP A 82 -2.97 3.27 -1.28
CA ASP A 82 -3.01 4.70 -1.56
C ASP A 82 -1.84 5.36 -0.84
N ILE A 83 -0.99 6.02 -1.60
CA ILE A 83 0.28 6.56 -1.11
C ILE A 83 0.21 8.07 -1.20
N TYR A 84 0.38 8.74 -0.07
CA TYR A 84 0.30 10.19 0.05
C TYR A 84 1.65 10.75 0.48
N GLY A 85 2.28 11.53 -0.39
CA GLY A 85 3.50 12.25 -0.08
C GLY A 85 3.23 13.38 0.93
N LYS A 86 4.02 13.41 2.00
CA LYS A 86 3.86 14.39 3.08
C LYS A 86 5.07 15.28 3.27
N ASP A 87 6.26 14.77 2.96
CA ASP A 87 7.53 15.48 3.10
C ASP A 87 8.49 15.01 2.01
N GLY A 88 9.24 15.92 1.42
CA GLY A 88 10.16 15.65 0.31
C GLY A 88 9.55 15.97 -1.05
N VAL A 89 10.13 15.39 -2.11
CA VAL A 89 9.78 15.70 -3.51
C VAL A 89 8.35 15.34 -3.90
N ASN A 90 7.74 14.42 -3.19
CA ASN A 90 6.38 13.96 -3.47
C ASN A 90 5.32 14.60 -2.56
N THR A 91 5.65 15.65 -1.84
CA THR A 91 4.71 16.38 -0.99
C THR A 91 3.47 16.80 -1.76
N GLY A 92 2.30 16.42 -1.26
CA GLY A 92 0.99 16.71 -1.87
C GLY A 92 0.60 15.80 -3.03
N LYS A 93 1.45 14.86 -3.42
CA LYS A 93 1.14 13.88 -4.47
C LYS A 93 0.42 12.66 -3.90
N HIS A 94 -0.41 12.05 -4.73
CA HIS A 94 -1.11 10.80 -4.47
C HIS A 94 -0.78 9.79 -5.55
N PHE A 95 -0.31 8.62 -5.13
CA PHE A 95 -0.08 7.48 -6.01
C PHE A 95 -0.97 6.32 -5.59
N THR A 96 -1.35 5.49 -6.54
CA THR A 96 -2.01 4.22 -6.29
C THR A 96 -1.05 3.08 -6.60
N ALA A 97 -1.20 1.95 -5.92
CA ALA A 97 -0.37 0.79 -6.15
C ALA A 97 -1.10 -0.50 -5.77
N ILE A 98 -0.58 -1.61 -6.26
CA ILE A 98 -0.84 -2.95 -5.75
C ILE A 98 0.47 -3.56 -5.29
N TYR A 99 0.38 -4.45 -4.29
CA TYR A 99 1.57 -5.15 -3.80
C TYR A 99 1.31 -6.63 -3.61
N LYS A 100 2.39 -7.39 -3.60
CA LYS A 100 2.43 -8.79 -3.16
C LYS A 100 3.71 -9.03 -2.37
N TYR A 101 3.59 -9.89 -1.37
CA TYR A 101 4.73 -10.35 -0.57
C TYR A 101 4.80 -11.87 -0.66
N GLU A 102 5.80 -12.37 -1.37
CA GLU A 102 5.99 -13.78 -1.65
C GLU A 102 7.48 -14.14 -1.60
N ASN A 103 7.80 -15.27 -0.98
CA ASN A 103 9.18 -15.82 -0.95
C ASN A 103 10.23 -14.81 -0.47
N GLY A 104 9.88 -13.98 0.53
CA GLY A 104 10.77 -12.97 1.07
C GLY A 104 10.95 -11.73 0.20
N GLN A 105 10.22 -11.61 -0.90
CA GLN A 105 10.24 -10.45 -1.78
C GLN A 105 8.94 -9.66 -1.71
N LEU A 106 9.07 -8.36 -1.64
CA LEU A 106 7.96 -7.41 -1.76
C LEU A 106 7.99 -6.81 -3.16
N THR A 107 6.91 -7.03 -3.91
CA THR A 107 6.72 -6.41 -5.23
C THR A 107 5.64 -5.35 -5.12
N ILE A 108 5.93 -4.14 -5.57
CA ILE A 108 4.96 -3.04 -5.63
C ILE A 108 4.89 -2.54 -7.06
N CYS A 109 3.69 -2.48 -7.62
CA CYS A 109 3.41 -1.86 -8.91
C CYS A 109 2.62 -0.58 -8.67
N TYR A 110 3.23 0.55 -9.00
CA TYR A 110 2.65 1.88 -8.80
C TYR A 110 2.04 2.40 -10.10
N ASN A 111 0.91 3.11 -9.96
CA ASN A 111 0.45 4.06 -10.96
C ASN A 111 0.78 5.47 -10.46
N LEU A 112 1.78 6.11 -11.06
CA LEU A 112 2.26 7.42 -10.63
C LEU A 112 1.26 8.56 -10.91
N LYS A 113 0.25 8.30 -11.74
CA LYS A 113 -0.85 9.24 -11.97
C LYS A 113 -1.88 9.22 -10.84
N GLY A 114 -2.02 8.09 -10.14
CA GLY A 114 -2.92 7.96 -8.98
C GLY A 114 -4.41 7.93 -9.30
N ASP A 115 -4.81 7.74 -10.56
CA ASP A 115 -6.21 7.78 -11.01
C ASP A 115 -6.90 6.42 -11.02
N SER A 116 -6.14 5.34 -10.93
CA SER A 116 -6.64 3.97 -10.85
C SER A 116 -5.58 3.05 -10.28
N TYR A 117 -6.01 1.91 -9.73
CA TYR A 117 -5.05 0.88 -9.28
C TYR A 117 -4.58 0.04 -10.46
N PRO A 118 -3.30 -0.35 -10.51
CA PRO A 118 -2.85 -1.38 -11.44
C PRO A 118 -3.64 -2.68 -11.24
N ASP A 119 -3.94 -3.40 -12.32
CA ASP A 119 -4.63 -4.70 -12.27
C ASP A 119 -3.64 -5.86 -12.15
N VAL A 120 -2.44 -5.67 -12.70
CA VAL A 120 -1.39 -6.68 -12.78
C VAL A 120 -0.02 -6.05 -12.48
N PHE A 121 0.96 -6.88 -12.14
CA PHE A 121 2.34 -6.46 -11.88
C PHE A 121 3.12 -6.35 -13.20
N ASP A 122 2.68 -5.44 -14.06
CA ASP A 122 3.26 -5.20 -15.39
C ASP A 122 3.19 -3.71 -15.72
N THR A 123 4.25 -3.17 -16.31
CA THR A 123 4.37 -1.77 -16.70
C THR A 123 4.38 -1.56 -18.22
N LYS A 124 4.38 -2.66 -18.99
CA LYS A 124 4.47 -2.61 -20.45
C LYS A 124 3.32 -1.83 -21.07
N GLY A 125 3.67 -0.85 -21.93
CA GLY A 125 2.68 0.01 -22.58
C GLY A 125 2.02 1.04 -21.65
N LYS A 126 2.53 1.21 -20.42
CA LYS A 126 1.98 2.13 -19.41
C LYS A 126 3.08 3.05 -18.90
N PRO A 127 3.30 4.23 -19.53
CA PRO A 127 4.46 5.08 -19.28
C PRO A 127 4.63 5.55 -17.82
N LEU A 128 3.51 5.66 -17.08
CA LEU A 128 3.50 6.12 -15.67
C LEU A 128 3.35 4.98 -14.67
N PHE A 129 3.45 3.73 -15.12
CA PHE A 129 3.52 2.60 -14.20
C PHE A 129 4.97 2.28 -13.86
N PHE A 130 5.20 2.12 -12.57
CA PHE A 130 6.50 1.84 -12.00
C PHE A 130 6.43 0.56 -11.15
N LEU A 131 7.29 -0.39 -11.44
CA LEU A 131 7.41 -1.64 -10.69
C LEU A 131 8.72 -1.65 -9.91
N SER A 132 8.66 -2.00 -8.64
CA SER A 132 9.85 -2.23 -7.83
C SER A 132 9.72 -3.55 -7.07
N VAL A 133 10.77 -4.34 -7.14
CA VAL A 133 10.91 -5.59 -6.38
C VAL A 133 11.97 -5.38 -5.32
N PHE A 134 11.62 -5.69 -4.08
CA PHE A 134 12.46 -5.47 -2.92
C PHE A 134 12.76 -6.77 -2.19
N LYS A 135 13.90 -6.81 -1.51
CA LYS A 135 14.23 -7.77 -0.47
C LYS A 135 14.44 -7.05 0.86
N LYS A 136 14.38 -7.78 1.97
CA LYS A 136 14.74 -7.21 3.28
C LYS A 136 16.20 -6.74 3.26
N GLY A 137 16.39 -5.52 3.74
CA GLY A 137 17.70 -4.92 3.95
C GLY A 137 18.34 -5.29 5.27
#